data_a391e4ff4063c3de1502dc2fc530d5ef
#
_entry.id   a391e4ff4063c3de1502dc2fc530d5ef
#
_cell.length_a   1.000
_cell.length_b   1.000
_cell.length_c   1.000
_cell.angle_alpha   90.00
_cell.angle_beta   90.00
_cell.angle_gamma   90.00
#
_symmetry.space_group_name_H-M   'P 1'
#
loop_
_entity.id
_entity.type
_entity.pdbx_description
1 polymer ?
#
loop_
_entity_poly.entity_id
_entity_poly.type
_entity_poly.pdbx_seq_one_letter_code
_entity_poly.pdbx_strand_id
1 'polypeptide(L)'
;DIIFGMSNDIKQDLGTVLQGKCEPIDAVTQVKVASNLNILCAPKNPFTVVTAEQIADICQQVKKYFDYIIIDTGAGINSHVFDIVEQSNLILVVTTPDPICVRDAQMMSDEFYKRGNQRQRLIINKVSKRTITNKIIRDLDEIIDTIGVQLIGVIPEDQELFIATGKGFPLPYEAPSLIAFDAIARRIKGEDVPLTIKIN
;
A
#
# COMPACT_ATOMS: atom_id res chain seq x y z
N ASP A 1 -6.42 -8.11 -8.05
CA ASP A 1 -6.54 -9.25 -8.98
C ASP A 1 -6.06 -8.91 -10.38
N ILE A 2 -6.47 -7.75 -10.92
CA ILE A 2 -6.12 -7.29 -12.28
C ILE A 2 -4.60 -7.18 -12.45
N ILE A 3 -3.92 -6.54 -11.49
CA ILE A 3 -2.46 -6.34 -11.51
C ILE A 3 -1.69 -7.67 -11.61
N PHE A 4 -2.26 -8.74 -11.06
CA PHE A 4 -1.65 -10.08 -11.10
C PHE A 4 -2.20 -10.96 -12.22
N GLY A 5 -3.05 -10.43 -13.10
CA GLY A 5 -3.69 -11.19 -14.19
C GLY A 5 -4.62 -12.31 -13.70
N MET A 6 -5.18 -12.19 -12.51
CA MET A 6 -5.91 -13.27 -11.82
C MET A 6 -7.43 -13.05 -11.74
N SER A 7 -7.99 -12.12 -12.50
CA SER A 7 -9.44 -11.78 -12.42
C SER A 7 -10.37 -12.98 -12.62
N ASN A 8 -9.94 -13.98 -13.41
CA ASN A 8 -10.72 -15.20 -13.66
C ASN A 8 -10.45 -16.32 -12.63
N ASP A 9 -9.44 -16.18 -11.79
CA ASP A 9 -9.04 -17.21 -10.82
C ASP A 9 -9.73 -17.02 -9.47
N ILE A 10 -10.22 -15.81 -9.19
CA ILE A 10 -10.86 -15.45 -7.91
C ILE A 10 -12.28 -16.04 -7.86
N LYS A 11 -12.41 -17.13 -7.13
CA LYS A 11 -13.71 -17.82 -6.95
C LYS A 11 -14.53 -17.21 -5.83
N GLN A 12 -13.86 -16.85 -4.73
CA GLN A 12 -14.43 -16.29 -3.52
C GLN A 12 -13.75 -14.95 -3.22
N ASP A 13 -14.47 -14.04 -2.60
CA ASP A 13 -14.03 -12.70 -2.28
C ASP A 13 -14.47 -12.31 -0.85
N LEU A 14 -14.10 -11.15 -0.39
CA LEU A 14 -14.47 -10.63 0.91
C LEU A 14 -16.00 -10.58 1.08
N GLY A 15 -16.77 -10.29 0.02
CA GLY A 15 -18.23 -10.30 0.06
C GLY A 15 -18.80 -11.70 0.34
N THR A 16 -18.15 -12.74 -0.17
CA THR A 16 -18.54 -14.15 0.09
C THR A 16 -18.30 -14.53 1.55
N VAL A 17 -17.18 -14.08 2.12
CA VAL A 17 -16.85 -14.26 3.55
C VAL A 17 -17.88 -13.55 4.43
N LEU A 18 -18.17 -12.28 4.13
CA LEU A 18 -19.13 -11.48 4.91
C LEU A 18 -20.56 -12.02 4.87
N GLN A 19 -20.90 -12.81 3.85
CA GLN A 19 -22.17 -13.53 3.75
C GLN A 19 -22.17 -14.86 4.49
N GLY A 20 -21.06 -15.24 5.14
CA GLY A 20 -20.92 -16.51 5.85
C GLY A 20 -20.91 -17.75 4.95
N LYS A 21 -20.56 -17.59 3.67
CA LYS A 21 -20.54 -18.68 2.68
C LYS A 21 -19.24 -19.47 2.67
N CYS A 22 -18.17 -18.91 3.22
CA CYS A 22 -16.87 -19.55 3.40
C CYS A 22 -16.10 -18.88 4.54
N GLU A 23 -15.11 -19.61 5.08
CA GLU A 23 -14.15 -19.03 6.02
C GLU A 23 -13.20 -18.05 5.31
N PRO A 24 -12.63 -17.06 6.02
CA PRO A 24 -11.72 -16.09 5.42
C PRO A 24 -10.53 -16.73 4.69
N ILE A 25 -9.97 -17.79 5.24
CA ILE A 25 -8.82 -18.47 4.64
C ILE A 25 -9.17 -19.17 3.32
N ASP A 26 -10.40 -19.63 3.14
CA ASP A 26 -10.84 -20.29 1.93
C ASP A 26 -11.05 -19.31 0.77
N ALA A 27 -11.27 -18.03 1.09
CA ALA A 27 -11.39 -16.96 0.11
C ALA A 27 -10.03 -16.38 -0.31
N VAL A 28 -8.97 -16.72 0.41
CA VAL A 28 -7.60 -16.29 0.07
C VAL A 28 -7.10 -17.10 -1.14
N THR A 29 -6.58 -16.39 -2.13
CA THR A 29 -6.05 -17.01 -3.36
C THR A 29 -4.56 -16.71 -3.50
N GLN A 30 -3.74 -17.74 -3.69
CA GLN A 30 -2.31 -17.59 -3.92
C GLN A 30 -2.03 -16.94 -5.28
N VAL A 31 -1.11 -15.98 -5.30
CA VAL A 31 -0.69 -15.30 -6.54
C VAL A 31 0.24 -16.21 -7.34
N LYS A 32 -0.12 -16.49 -8.61
CA LYS A 32 0.61 -17.46 -9.46
C LYS A 32 2.08 -17.10 -9.69
N VAL A 33 2.38 -15.80 -9.78
CA VAL A 33 3.73 -15.29 -10.07
C VAL A 33 4.58 -15.06 -8.81
N ALA A 34 4.00 -15.24 -7.61
CA ALA A 34 4.67 -15.02 -6.33
C ALA A 34 4.13 -15.99 -5.27
N SER A 35 4.83 -17.10 -5.06
CA SER A 35 4.37 -18.18 -4.17
C SER A 35 4.19 -17.80 -2.71
N ASN A 36 4.83 -16.73 -2.26
CA ASN A 36 4.72 -16.18 -0.91
C ASN A 36 3.68 -15.05 -0.78
N LEU A 37 2.99 -14.71 -1.89
CA LEU A 37 1.95 -13.68 -1.90
C LEU A 37 0.58 -14.32 -2.08
N ASN A 38 -0.35 -13.88 -1.24
CA ASN A 38 -1.74 -14.29 -1.28
C ASN A 38 -2.63 -13.04 -1.29
N ILE A 39 -3.79 -13.13 -1.91
CA ILE A 39 -4.74 -12.02 -1.99
C ILE A 39 -6.12 -12.47 -1.51
N LEU A 40 -6.78 -11.62 -0.75
CA LEU A 40 -8.21 -11.64 -0.48
C LEU A 40 -8.81 -10.43 -1.20
N CYS A 41 -9.58 -10.67 -2.24
CA CYS A 41 -10.12 -9.59 -3.06
C CYS A 41 -11.28 -8.88 -2.36
N ALA A 42 -11.40 -7.58 -2.62
CA ALA A 42 -12.56 -6.80 -2.24
C ALA A 42 -13.86 -7.42 -2.78
N PRO A 43 -15.02 -7.11 -2.19
CA PRO A 43 -16.30 -7.63 -2.67
C PRO A 43 -16.52 -7.28 -4.14
N LYS A 44 -16.95 -8.26 -4.95
CA LYS A 44 -17.35 -8.03 -6.35
C LYS A 44 -18.55 -7.10 -6.46
N ASN A 45 -19.44 -7.13 -5.47
CA ASN A 45 -20.54 -6.18 -5.40
C ASN A 45 -20.04 -4.86 -4.79
N PRO A 46 -19.96 -3.77 -5.55
CA PRO A 46 -19.42 -2.48 -5.09
C PRO A 46 -20.28 -1.81 -4.02
N PHE A 47 -21.52 -2.26 -3.82
CA PHE A 47 -22.43 -1.77 -2.78
C PHE A 47 -22.30 -2.52 -1.45
N THR A 48 -21.42 -3.52 -1.37
CA THR A 48 -21.15 -4.21 -0.10
C THR A 48 -20.38 -3.28 0.82
N VAL A 49 -20.99 -2.91 1.92
CA VAL A 49 -20.34 -2.13 2.98
C VAL A 49 -19.52 -3.09 3.84
N VAL A 50 -18.25 -2.75 4.04
CA VAL A 50 -17.31 -3.51 4.87
C VAL A 50 -16.96 -2.64 6.07
N THR A 51 -17.19 -3.13 7.30
CA THR A 51 -16.87 -2.36 8.50
C THR A 51 -15.43 -2.63 8.99
N ALA A 52 -14.92 -1.73 9.83
CA ALA A 52 -13.60 -1.87 10.44
C ALA A 52 -13.54 -3.12 11.34
N GLU A 53 -14.60 -3.41 12.08
CA GLU A 53 -14.69 -4.59 12.94
C GLU A 53 -14.64 -5.88 12.13
N GLN A 54 -15.31 -5.92 10.99
CA GLN A 54 -15.26 -7.07 10.07
C GLN A 54 -13.85 -7.31 9.53
N ILE A 55 -13.14 -6.24 9.13
CA ILE A 55 -11.74 -6.35 8.70
C ILE A 55 -10.84 -6.82 9.84
N ALA A 56 -11.01 -6.26 11.04
CA ALA A 56 -10.23 -6.66 12.20
C ALA A 56 -10.44 -8.14 12.54
N ASP A 57 -11.68 -8.61 12.52
CA ASP A 57 -12.03 -10.02 12.79
C ASP A 57 -11.41 -10.95 11.74
N ILE A 58 -11.52 -10.62 10.46
CA ILE A 58 -10.90 -11.38 9.36
C ILE A 58 -9.38 -11.43 9.54
N CYS A 59 -8.74 -10.29 9.84
CA CYS A 59 -7.30 -10.24 10.08
C CYS A 59 -6.90 -11.15 11.27
N GLN A 60 -7.68 -11.17 12.35
CA GLN A 60 -7.45 -12.06 13.50
C GLN A 60 -7.56 -13.54 13.12
N GLN A 61 -8.50 -13.91 12.27
CA GLN A 61 -8.68 -15.30 11.84
C GLN A 61 -7.53 -15.78 10.94
N VAL A 62 -7.01 -14.91 10.06
CA VAL A 62 -5.97 -15.29 9.09
C VAL A 62 -4.54 -15.06 9.58
N LYS A 63 -4.31 -14.28 10.64
CA LYS A 63 -2.95 -13.91 11.12
C LYS A 63 -2.03 -15.09 11.46
N LYS A 64 -2.58 -16.25 11.77
CA LYS A 64 -1.79 -17.47 12.06
C LYS A 64 -1.18 -18.12 10.82
N TYR A 65 -1.61 -17.71 9.63
CA TYR A 65 -1.16 -18.24 8.36
C TYR A 65 -0.17 -17.32 7.63
N PHE A 66 -0.06 -16.05 8.05
CA PHE A 66 0.71 -15.02 7.33
C PHE A 66 1.59 -14.21 8.28
N ASP A 67 2.84 -13.97 7.88
CA ASP A 67 3.77 -13.11 8.62
C ASP A 67 3.36 -11.64 8.56
N TYR A 68 2.76 -11.22 7.43
CA TYR A 68 2.30 -9.86 7.17
C TYR A 68 0.91 -9.88 6.53
N ILE A 69 0.07 -8.97 6.97
CA ILE A 69 -1.23 -8.68 6.35
C ILE A 69 -1.20 -7.22 5.91
N ILE A 70 -1.35 -6.98 4.62
CA ILE A 70 -1.40 -5.63 4.04
C ILE A 70 -2.84 -5.33 3.66
N ILE A 71 -3.38 -4.26 4.23
CA ILE A 71 -4.71 -3.77 3.91
C ILE A 71 -4.55 -2.62 2.90
N ASP A 72 -4.92 -2.88 1.65
CA ASP A 72 -4.94 -1.86 0.60
C ASP A 72 -6.27 -1.11 0.67
N THR A 73 -6.21 0.18 0.94
CA THR A 73 -7.39 1.04 1.08
C THR A 73 -7.60 1.89 -0.16
N GLY A 74 -8.84 2.27 -0.41
CA GLY A 74 -9.13 3.25 -1.46
C GLY A 74 -8.45 4.59 -1.19
N ALA A 75 -8.16 5.34 -2.26
CA ALA A 75 -7.60 6.68 -2.16
C ALA A 75 -8.62 7.68 -1.59
N GLY A 76 -8.10 8.73 -0.94
CA GLY A 76 -8.87 9.86 -0.45
C GLY A 76 -9.24 9.78 1.03
N ILE A 77 -9.70 10.92 1.55
CA ILE A 77 -10.08 11.12 2.94
C ILE A 77 -11.50 10.57 3.15
N ASN A 78 -11.60 9.41 3.80
CA ASN A 78 -12.86 8.76 4.10
C ASN A 78 -12.85 8.24 5.54
N SER A 79 -13.93 8.46 6.29
CA SER A 79 -14.06 7.99 7.68
C SER A 79 -13.82 6.49 7.84
N HIS A 80 -14.29 5.68 6.90
CA HIS A 80 -14.09 4.22 6.93
C HIS A 80 -12.61 3.81 6.84
N VAL A 81 -11.79 4.58 6.10
CA VAL A 81 -10.34 4.31 6.02
C VAL A 81 -9.70 4.50 7.39
N PHE A 82 -10.06 5.55 8.12
CA PHE A 82 -9.51 5.79 9.45
C PHE A 82 -9.85 4.66 10.42
N ASP A 83 -11.10 4.22 10.44
CA ASP A 83 -11.56 3.17 11.35
C ASP A 83 -10.86 1.82 11.06
N ILE A 84 -10.67 1.47 9.78
CA ILE A 84 -9.94 0.26 9.37
C ILE A 84 -8.46 0.35 9.77
N VAL A 85 -7.83 1.50 9.52
CA VAL A 85 -6.40 1.70 9.73
C VAL A 85 -6.03 1.75 11.21
N GLU A 86 -6.93 2.18 12.10
CA GLU A 86 -6.71 2.18 13.56
C GLU A 86 -6.37 0.78 14.11
N GLN A 87 -6.81 -0.28 13.45
CA GLN A 87 -6.51 -1.67 13.82
C GLN A 87 -5.13 -2.15 13.37
N SER A 88 -4.43 -1.37 12.55
CA SER A 88 -3.14 -1.77 11.99
C SER A 88 -1.96 -1.50 12.93
N ASN A 89 -0.89 -2.28 12.78
CA ASN A 89 0.34 -2.08 13.54
C ASN A 89 1.22 -0.97 12.96
N LEU A 90 1.08 -0.68 11.67
CA LEU A 90 1.83 0.33 10.94
C LEU A 90 0.96 0.92 9.83
N ILE A 91 0.99 2.22 9.68
CA ILE A 91 0.34 2.95 8.58
C ILE A 91 1.41 3.38 7.59
N LEU A 92 1.24 3.03 6.33
CA LEU A 92 2.07 3.53 5.24
C LEU A 92 1.31 4.64 4.51
N VAL A 93 1.71 5.88 4.75
CA VAL A 93 1.19 7.04 4.03
C VAL A 93 1.93 7.14 2.71
N VAL A 94 1.20 6.93 1.61
CA VAL A 94 1.77 6.94 0.26
C VAL A 94 1.32 8.18 -0.48
N THR A 95 2.27 8.99 -0.94
CA THR A 95 2.00 10.18 -1.75
C THR A 95 2.85 10.22 -3.01
N THR A 96 2.50 11.08 -3.94
CA THR A 96 3.35 11.45 -5.08
C THR A 96 3.87 12.87 -4.87
N PRO A 97 4.95 13.28 -5.55
CA PRO A 97 5.48 14.64 -5.45
C PRO A 97 4.61 15.66 -6.24
N ASP A 98 3.32 15.62 -5.99
CA ASP A 98 2.32 16.54 -6.48
C ASP A 98 1.75 17.35 -5.30
N PRO A 99 1.65 18.68 -5.37
CA PRO A 99 1.20 19.52 -4.25
C PRO A 99 -0.17 19.15 -3.68
N ILE A 100 -1.09 18.67 -4.53
CA ILE A 100 -2.42 18.24 -4.08
C ILE A 100 -2.30 16.93 -3.29
N CYS A 101 -1.56 15.96 -3.82
CA CYS A 101 -1.32 14.68 -3.14
C CYS A 101 -0.57 14.85 -1.82
N VAL A 102 0.41 15.77 -1.77
CA VAL A 102 1.16 16.10 -0.54
C VAL A 102 0.24 16.70 0.52
N ARG A 103 -0.61 17.66 0.14
CA ARG A 103 -1.61 18.25 1.04
C ARG A 103 -2.59 17.21 1.56
N ASP A 104 -3.09 16.33 0.70
CA ASP A 104 -4.04 15.30 1.10
C ASP A 104 -3.37 14.28 2.04
N ALA A 105 -2.12 13.90 1.78
CA ALA A 105 -1.33 13.06 2.66
C ALA A 105 -1.07 13.72 4.03
N GLN A 106 -0.80 15.02 4.07
CA GLN A 106 -0.67 15.79 5.31
C GLN A 106 -1.99 15.74 6.11
N MET A 107 -3.12 16.04 5.47
CA MET A 107 -4.43 16.00 6.13
C MET A 107 -4.75 14.61 6.71
N MET A 108 -4.43 13.55 5.98
CA MET A 108 -4.58 12.17 6.45
C MET A 108 -3.69 11.89 7.66
N SER A 109 -2.41 12.27 7.59
CA SER A 109 -1.45 12.09 8.67
C SER A 109 -1.87 12.82 9.94
N ASP A 110 -2.29 14.08 9.81
CA ASP A 110 -2.77 14.90 10.91
C ASP A 110 -4.00 14.27 11.61
N GLU A 111 -4.91 13.71 10.81
CA GLU A 111 -6.10 13.06 11.35
C GLU A 111 -5.74 11.75 12.10
N PHE A 112 -4.83 10.93 11.56
CA PHE A 112 -4.32 9.76 12.28
C PHE A 112 -3.64 10.15 13.58
N TYR A 113 -2.85 11.23 13.59
CA TYR A 113 -2.19 11.72 14.77
C TYR A 113 -3.20 12.18 15.84
N LYS A 114 -4.26 12.93 15.46
CA LYS A 114 -5.34 13.36 16.35
C LYS A 114 -6.07 12.19 16.99
N ARG A 115 -6.20 11.08 16.27
CA ARG A 115 -6.81 9.83 16.76
C ARG A 115 -5.85 8.97 17.60
N GLY A 116 -4.64 9.49 17.87
CA GLY A 116 -3.63 8.81 18.70
C GLY A 116 -2.76 7.80 17.95
N ASN A 117 -2.89 7.68 16.63
CA ASN A 117 -2.11 6.76 15.85
C ASN A 117 -0.82 7.43 15.32
N GLN A 118 0.29 7.20 16.03
CA GLN A 118 1.60 7.78 15.72
C GLN A 118 2.50 6.83 14.90
N ARG A 119 2.07 5.59 14.65
CA ARG A 119 2.86 4.58 13.94
C ARG A 119 2.70 4.72 12.44
N GLN A 120 3.15 5.85 11.91
CA GLN A 120 3.09 6.21 10.51
C GLN A 120 4.47 6.19 9.87
N ARG A 121 4.57 5.84 8.59
CA ARG A 121 5.76 5.96 7.74
C ARG A 121 5.36 6.48 6.38
N LEU A 122 6.19 7.36 5.82
CA LEU A 122 5.95 8.01 4.54
C LEU A 122 6.65 7.25 3.41
N ILE A 123 5.93 7.03 2.32
CA ILE A 123 6.48 6.59 1.04
C ILE A 123 6.18 7.66 0.00
N ILE A 124 7.22 8.17 -0.67
CA ILE A 124 7.06 9.09 -1.80
C ILE A 124 7.21 8.27 -3.08
N ASN A 125 6.12 8.15 -3.84
CA ASN A 125 6.02 7.34 -5.04
C ASN A 125 6.10 8.18 -6.31
N LYS A 126 6.51 7.57 -7.43
CA LYS A 126 6.60 8.18 -8.76
C LYS A 126 7.50 9.43 -8.80
N VAL A 127 8.63 9.36 -8.12
CA VAL A 127 9.61 10.45 -8.13
C VAL A 127 10.41 10.39 -9.43
N SER A 128 10.43 11.50 -10.19
CA SER A 128 11.21 11.64 -11.42
C SER A 128 12.13 12.86 -11.36
N LYS A 129 13.19 12.88 -12.17
CA LYS A 129 14.05 14.06 -12.31
C LYS A 129 13.27 15.32 -12.71
N ARG A 130 12.26 15.16 -13.56
CA ARG A 130 11.41 16.27 -14.01
C ARG A 130 10.69 16.96 -12.85
N THR A 131 10.24 16.20 -11.88
CA THR A 131 9.52 16.72 -10.71
C THR A 131 10.41 17.66 -9.90
N ILE A 132 11.68 17.30 -9.73
CA ILE A 132 12.68 18.08 -9.00
C ILE A 132 13.18 19.25 -9.86
N THR A 133 13.51 18.99 -11.14
CA THR A 133 14.08 20.01 -12.05
C THR A 133 13.09 21.14 -12.39
N ASN A 134 11.81 20.81 -12.53
CA ASN A 134 10.77 21.81 -12.87
C ASN A 134 10.30 22.62 -11.65
N LYS A 135 10.91 22.45 -10.48
CA LYS A 135 10.57 23.18 -9.24
C LYS A 135 9.09 23.07 -8.86
N ILE A 136 8.43 21.98 -9.25
CA ILE A 136 7.07 21.69 -8.78
C ILE A 136 7.10 21.51 -7.26
N ILE A 137 8.17 20.90 -6.76
CA ILE A 137 8.57 20.82 -5.35
C ILE A 137 10.05 21.17 -5.32
N ARG A 138 10.51 21.90 -4.30
CA ARG A 138 11.91 22.30 -4.16
C ARG A 138 12.82 21.09 -4.06
N ASP A 139 12.45 20.19 -3.17
CA ASP A 139 13.15 18.92 -2.88
C ASP A 139 12.21 17.96 -2.15
N LEU A 140 12.71 16.77 -1.85
CA LEU A 140 11.93 15.76 -1.12
C LEU A 140 11.79 16.11 0.37
N ASP A 141 12.69 16.91 0.91
CA ASP A 141 12.66 17.33 2.32
C ASP A 141 11.44 18.23 2.57
N GLU A 142 11.06 19.08 1.61
CA GLU A 142 9.83 19.88 1.68
C GLU A 142 8.57 19.01 1.82
N ILE A 143 8.52 17.85 1.15
CA ILE A 143 7.40 16.90 1.28
C ILE A 143 7.40 16.27 2.67
N ILE A 144 8.57 15.84 3.15
CA ILE A 144 8.73 15.20 4.45
C ILE A 144 8.32 16.15 5.56
N ASP A 145 8.81 17.39 5.50
CA ASP A 145 8.52 18.42 6.49
C ASP A 145 7.04 18.82 6.49
N THR A 146 6.43 18.90 5.28
CA THR A 146 5.01 19.23 5.15
C THR A 146 4.11 18.15 5.76
N ILE A 147 4.39 16.88 5.50
CA ILE A 147 3.56 15.76 5.99
C ILE A 147 3.88 15.44 7.45
N GLY A 148 5.11 15.73 7.92
CA GLY A 148 5.53 15.52 9.30
C GLY A 148 5.69 14.04 9.69
N VAL A 149 5.86 13.14 8.72
CA VAL A 149 5.98 11.69 8.91
C VAL A 149 7.35 11.18 8.47
N GLN A 150 7.94 10.30 9.27
CA GLN A 150 9.25 9.72 8.95
C GLN A 150 9.22 8.97 7.62
N LEU A 151 10.12 9.35 6.70
CA LEU A 151 10.29 8.69 5.41
C LEU A 151 10.85 7.27 5.58
N ILE A 152 10.20 6.29 4.95
CA ILE A 152 10.67 4.90 4.88
C ILE A 152 11.19 4.54 3.49
N GLY A 153 10.76 5.24 2.44
CA GLY A 153 11.26 5.00 1.11
C GLY A 153 10.77 5.96 0.04
N VAL A 154 11.54 6.00 -1.04
CA VAL A 154 11.24 6.76 -2.25
C VAL A 154 11.22 5.77 -3.40
N ILE A 155 10.12 5.74 -4.16
CA ILE A 155 9.95 4.88 -5.31
C ILE A 155 10.06 5.75 -6.56
N PRO A 156 11.03 5.49 -7.44
CA PRO A 156 11.17 6.23 -8.68
C PRO A 156 10.00 5.98 -9.63
N GLU A 157 9.73 6.94 -10.51
CA GLU A 157 8.89 6.69 -11.68
C GLU A 157 9.57 5.65 -12.57
N ASP A 158 8.89 4.53 -12.79
CA ASP A 158 9.45 3.36 -13.46
C ASP A 158 8.49 2.85 -14.52
N GLN A 159 8.91 2.94 -15.77
CA GLN A 159 8.12 2.51 -16.91
C GLN A 159 7.96 0.99 -16.97
N GLU A 160 8.98 0.25 -16.50
CA GLU A 160 8.92 -1.22 -16.38
C GLU A 160 7.83 -1.65 -15.41
N LEU A 161 7.70 -0.96 -14.28
CA LEU A 161 6.62 -1.19 -13.32
C LEU A 161 5.25 -0.97 -13.95
N PHE A 162 5.09 0.13 -14.71
CA PHE A 162 3.83 0.42 -15.41
C PHE A 162 3.46 -0.68 -16.41
N ILE A 163 4.44 -1.14 -17.20
CA ILE A 163 4.22 -2.22 -18.17
C ILE A 163 3.92 -3.55 -17.48
N ALA A 164 4.67 -3.89 -16.43
CA ALA A 164 4.48 -5.12 -15.68
C ALA A 164 3.09 -5.20 -15.03
N THR A 165 2.65 -4.13 -14.38
CA THR A 165 1.31 -4.06 -13.77
C THR A 165 0.18 -4.16 -14.78
N GLY A 166 0.36 -3.58 -15.98
CA GLY A 166 -0.63 -3.67 -17.06
C GLY A 166 -0.74 -5.04 -17.72
N LYS A 167 0.33 -5.85 -17.64
CA LYS A 167 0.41 -7.18 -18.27
C LYS A 167 0.36 -8.34 -17.28
N GLY A 168 0.38 -8.08 -15.97
CA GLY A 168 0.46 -9.11 -14.94
C GLY A 168 1.80 -9.86 -14.91
N PHE A 169 2.88 -9.23 -15.34
CA PHE A 169 4.23 -9.82 -15.37
C PHE A 169 5.04 -9.43 -14.14
N PRO A 170 5.97 -10.30 -13.69
CA PRO A 170 6.91 -9.89 -12.66
C PRO A 170 7.85 -8.79 -13.17
N LEU A 171 8.27 -7.90 -12.28
CA LEU A 171 9.28 -6.90 -12.57
C LEU A 171 10.65 -7.55 -12.78
N PRO A 172 11.48 -7.02 -13.70
CA PRO A 172 12.88 -7.39 -13.78
C PRO A 172 13.62 -7.11 -12.46
N TYR A 173 14.55 -7.98 -12.06
CA TYR A 173 15.31 -7.83 -10.81
C TYR A 173 16.10 -6.52 -10.70
N GLU A 174 16.48 -5.93 -11.82
CA GLU A 174 17.24 -4.68 -11.90
C GLU A 174 16.35 -3.44 -11.96
N ALA A 175 15.03 -3.59 -11.99
CA ALA A 175 14.12 -2.46 -12.04
C ALA A 175 14.32 -1.54 -10.82
N PRO A 176 14.50 -0.22 -11.02
CA PRO A 176 14.75 0.72 -9.93
C PRO A 176 13.66 0.72 -8.86
N SER A 177 12.42 0.52 -9.29
CA SER A 177 11.28 0.39 -8.37
C SER A 177 11.36 -0.87 -7.51
N LEU A 178 11.83 -2.01 -8.06
CA LEU A 178 11.97 -3.25 -7.29
C LEU A 178 13.04 -3.11 -6.21
N ILE A 179 14.16 -2.45 -6.52
CA ILE A 179 15.21 -2.15 -5.54
C ILE A 179 14.65 -1.26 -4.41
N ALA A 180 13.82 -0.27 -4.76
CA ALA A 180 13.18 0.59 -3.78
C ALA A 180 12.19 -0.18 -2.89
N PHE A 181 11.36 -1.06 -3.46
CA PHE A 181 10.43 -1.91 -2.72
C PHE A 181 11.16 -2.88 -1.78
N ASP A 182 12.26 -3.51 -2.22
CA ASP A 182 13.08 -4.35 -1.36
C ASP A 182 13.62 -3.58 -0.15
N ALA A 183 14.19 -2.39 -0.38
CA ALA A 183 14.70 -1.55 0.68
C ALA A 183 13.59 -1.12 1.68
N ILE A 184 12.39 -0.80 1.20
CA ILE A 184 11.24 -0.49 2.05
C ILE A 184 10.83 -1.71 2.87
N ALA A 185 10.72 -2.88 2.25
CA ALA A 185 10.34 -4.11 2.94
C ALA A 185 11.34 -4.48 4.05
N ARG A 186 12.65 -4.34 3.80
CA ARG A 186 13.70 -4.57 4.79
C ARG A 186 13.61 -3.59 5.96
N ARG A 187 13.35 -2.30 5.70
CA ARG A 187 13.14 -1.29 6.76
C ARG A 187 11.88 -1.58 7.59
N ILE A 188 10.80 -2.07 6.97
CA ILE A 188 9.59 -2.52 7.69
C ILE A 188 9.93 -3.67 8.65
N LYS A 189 10.85 -4.56 8.27
CA LYS A 189 11.37 -5.64 9.12
C LYS A 189 12.32 -5.17 10.23
N GLY A 190 12.67 -3.89 10.26
CA GLY A 190 13.58 -3.31 11.26
C GLY A 190 15.05 -3.39 10.88
N GLU A 191 15.38 -3.71 9.63
CA GLU A 191 16.77 -3.68 9.16
C GLU A 191 17.24 -2.24 8.94
N ASP A 192 18.48 -1.97 9.29
CA ASP A 192 19.16 -0.69 9.01
C ASP A 192 19.63 -0.66 7.55
N VAL A 193 18.78 -0.15 6.67
CA VAL A 193 19.06 0.00 5.25
C VAL A 193 19.18 1.48 4.91
N PRO A 194 20.33 1.97 4.42
CA PRO A 194 20.50 3.37 4.04
C PRO A 194 19.47 3.84 3.00
N LEU A 195 18.96 5.07 3.16
CA LEU A 195 18.05 5.66 2.20
C LEU A 195 18.84 6.06 0.94
N THR A 196 18.84 5.21 -0.06
CA THR A 196 19.48 5.49 -1.35
C THR A 196 18.41 5.79 -2.39
N ILE A 197 18.45 6.98 -2.98
CA ILE A 197 17.49 7.40 -4.01
C ILE A 197 18.20 7.33 -5.35
N LYS A 198 17.82 6.36 -6.18
CA LYS A 198 18.25 6.29 -7.59
C LYS A 198 17.11 6.83 -8.44
N ILE A 199 17.20 8.08 -8.86
CA ILE A 199 16.26 8.71 -9.78
C ILE A 199 16.92 8.76 -11.15
N ASN A 200 16.34 8.09 -12.13
CA ASN A 200 16.79 8.09 -13.54
C ASN A 200 16.28 9.33 -14.27
#